data_0f94384d005366a7be6934a9787a77d6
#
_entry.id   0f94384d005366a7be6934a9787a77d6
#
_cell.length_a   1.000
_cell.length_b   1.000
_cell.length_c   1.000
_cell.angle_alpha   90.00
_cell.angle_beta   90.00
_cell.angle_gamma   90.00
#
_symmetry.space_group_name_H-M   'P 1'
#
loop_
_entity.id
_entity.type
_entity.pdbx_description
1 polymer ?
#
loop_
_entity_poly.entity_id
_entity_poly.type
_entity_poly.pdbx_seq_one_letter_code
_entity_poly.pdbx_strand_id
1 'polypeptide(L)'
;MKTDNIILDKSFQFGLRIVKLFMHLRKVKVERDLCTQFLRSGTSIGANIEEAIGGSSRKDFVHKLEIAYKKARETTYWLRLLKGSSLLENKLAESFIKDCEEIIKILTAILNSSKTQQIINS
;
A
#
# COMPACT_ATOMS: atom_id res chain seq x y z
N MET A 1 19.50 1.16 0.88
CA MET A 1 19.49 2.39 0.05
C MET A 1 18.51 3.40 0.61
N LYS A 2 18.73 4.65 0.34
CA LYS A 2 17.90 5.74 0.86
C LYS A 2 16.43 5.60 0.46
N THR A 3 16.15 5.21 -0.80
CA THR A 3 14.79 5.00 -1.31
C THR A 3 14.10 3.83 -0.60
N ASP A 4 14.86 2.76 -0.30
CA ASP A 4 14.32 1.60 0.42
C ASP A 4 13.88 2.00 1.82
N ASN A 5 14.64 2.85 2.50
CA ASN A 5 14.28 3.34 3.82
C ASN A 5 13.03 4.22 3.78
N ILE A 6 12.90 5.06 2.74
CA ILE A 6 11.74 5.92 2.56
C ILE A 6 10.47 5.09 2.36
N ILE A 7 10.51 4.10 1.48
CA ILE A 7 9.32 3.28 1.19
C ILE A 7 8.94 2.40 2.39
N LEU A 8 9.94 1.87 3.11
CA LEU A 8 9.70 1.12 4.35
C LEU A 8 8.95 1.97 5.38
N ASP A 9 9.46 3.17 5.64
CA ASP A 9 8.85 4.07 6.61
C ASP A 9 7.45 4.51 6.19
N LYS A 10 7.28 4.94 4.95
CA LYS A 10 5.97 5.40 4.46
C LYS A 10 4.93 4.28 4.50
N SER A 11 5.29 3.08 4.09
CA SER A 11 4.34 1.96 4.09
C SER A 11 4.01 1.50 5.50
N PHE A 12 4.95 1.56 6.43
CA PHE A 12 4.68 1.25 7.84
C PHE A 12 3.75 2.29 8.47
N GLN A 13 4.04 3.58 8.28
CA GLN A 13 3.18 4.65 8.79
C GLN A 13 1.77 4.58 8.20
N PHE A 14 1.68 4.28 6.92
CA PHE A 14 0.39 4.09 6.27
C PHE A 14 -0.36 2.90 6.88
N GLY A 15 0.33 1.79 7.12
CA GLY A 15 -0.23 0.61 7.78
C GLY A 15 -0.80 0.94 9.15
N LEU A 16 -0.10 1.77 9.94
CA LEU A 16 -0.60 2.22 11.24
C LEU A 16 -1.90 3.02 11.08
N ARG A 17 -1.97 3.90 10.10
CA ARG A 17 -3.19 4.66 9.81
C ARG A 17 -4.34 3.73 9.41
N ILE A 18 -4.05 2.72 8.58
CA ILE A 18 -5.04 1.73 8.13
C ILE A 18 -5.63 0.98 9.32
N VAL A 19 -4.79 0.50 10.24
CA VAL A 19 -5.24 -0.21 11.44
C VAL A 19 -6.16 0.68 12.29
N LYS A 20 -5.76 1.93 12.52
CA LYS A 20 -6.57 2.87 13.31
C LYS A 20 -7.91 3.16 12.64
N LEU A 21 -7.91 3.35 11.33
CA LEU A 21 -9.15 3.60 10.59
C LEU A 21 -10.06 2.37 10.62
N PHE A 22 -9.48 1.17 10.45
CA PHE A 22 -10.23 -0.08 10.56
C PHE A 22 -10.95 -0.17 11.91
N MET A 23 -10.24 0.09 13.01
CA MET A 23 -10.83 0.04 14.35
C MET A 23 -11.97 1.04 14.50
N HIS A 24 -11.80 2.25 13.97
CA HIS A 24 -12.85 3.28 13.99
C HIS A 24 -14.08 2.84 13.17
N LEU A 25 -13.86 2.36 11.96
CA LEU A 25 -14.95 1.91 11.09
C LEU A 25 -15.74 0.77 11.73
N ARG A 26 -15.08 -0.17 12.39
CA ARG A 26 -15.75 -1.25 13.11
C ARG A 26 -16.51 -0.73 14.33
N LYS A 27 -15.96 0.25 15.03
CA LYS A 27 -16.63 0.86 16.18
C LYS A 27 -17.93 1.52 15.78
N VAL A 28 -17.97 2.19 14.62
CA VAL A 28 -19.18 2.81 14.11
C VAL A 28 -20.01 1.85 13.23
N LYS A 29 -19.69 0.56 13.29
CA LYS A 29 -20.46 -0.54 12.70
C LYS A 29 -20.52 -0.55 11.17
N VAL A 30 -19.48 -0.08 10.51
CA VAL A 30 -19.34 -0.28 9.08
C VAL A 30 -19.22 -1.78 8.82
N GLU A 31 -19.79 -2.25 7.72
CA GLU A 31 -19.90 -3.67 7.40
C GLU A 31 -18.53 -4.38 7.51
N ARG A 32 -18.53 -5.55 8.17
CA ARG A 32 -17.31 -6.28 8.54
C ARG A 32 -16.46 -6.69 7.35
N ASP A 33 -17.08 -7.27 6.32
CA ASP A 33 -16.31 -7.79 5.18
C ASP A 33 -15.61 -6.68 4.42
N LEU A 34 -16.29 -5.53 4.26
CA LEU A 34 -15.72 -4.35 3.62
C LEU A 34 -14.51 -3.85 4.41
N CYS A 35 -14.66 -3.74 5.73
CA CYS A 35 -13.57 -3.32 6.61
C CYS A 35 -12.39 -4.30 6.57
N THR A 36 -12.68 -5.60 6.53
CA THR A 36 -11.64 -6.65 6.48
C THR A 36 -10.84 -6.58 5.18
N GLN A 37 -11.52 -6.38 4.05
CA GLN A 37 -10.84 -6.24 2.75
C GLN A 37 -9.91 -5.01 2.76
N PHE A 38 -10.40 -3.91 3.28
CA PHE A 38 -9.62 -2.68 3.43
C PHE A 38 -8.39 -2.90 4.32
N LEU A 39 -8.58 -3.52 5.47
CA LEU A 39 -7.48 -3.82 6.40
C LEU A 39 -6.42 -4.71 5.75
N ARG A 40 -6.85 -5.80 5.12
CA ARG A 40 -5.95 -6.78 4.49
C ARG A 40 -5.11 -6.12 3.38
N SER A 41 -5.75 -5.41 2.48
CA SER A 41 -5.03 -4.78 1.37
C SER A 41 -4.08 -3.70 1.89
N GLY A 42 -4.54 -2.85 2.79
CA GLY A 42 -3.75 -1.73 3.31
C GLY A 42 -2.53 -2.16 4.10
N THR A 43 -2.64 -3.23 4.90
CA THR A 43 -1.50 -3.73 5.69
C THR A 43 -0.58 -4.62 4.87
N SER A 44 -1.07 -5.22 3.79
CA SER A 44 -0.26 -6.06 2.90
C SER A 44 0.77 -5.26 2.11
N ILE A 45 0.54 -3.97 1.90
CA ILE A 45 1.50 -3.10 1.20
C ILE A 45 2.85 -3.15 1.92
N GLY A 46 2.87 -2.74 3.19
CA GLY A 46 4.09 -2.71 3.98
C GLY A 46 4.68 -4.08 4.22
N ALA A 47 3.84 -5.08 4.46
CA ALA A 47 4.30 -6.46 4.67
C ALA A 47 5.11 -6.97 3.46
N ASN A 48 4.62 -6.73 2.25
CA ASN A 48 5.32 -7.15 1.04
C ASN A 48 6.59 -6.35 0.79
N ILE A 49 6.60 -5.06 1.13
CA ILE A 49 7.80 -4.22 1.02
C ILE A 49 8.88 -4.73 1.99
N GLU A 50 8.51 -5.05 3.24
CA GLU A 50 9.44 -5.64 4.22
C GLU A 50 10.05 -6.92 3.67
N GLU A 51 9.24 -7.81 3.11
CA GLU A 51 9.71 -9.08 2.54
C GLU A 51 10.61 -8.85 1.33
N ALA A 52 10.29 -7.84 0.50
CA ALA A 52 11.11 -7.50 -0.66
C ALA A 52 12.53 -7.10 -0.25
N ILE A 53 12.64 -6.24 0.75
CA ILE A 53 13.93 -5.71 1.21
C ILE A 53 14.74 -6.79 1.92
N GLY A 54 14.07 -7.70 2.65
CA GLY A 54 14.72 -8.84 3.28
C GLY A 54 14.94 -10.02 2.35
N GLY A 55 14.56 -9.92 1.09
CA GLY A 55 14.64 -11.01 0.13
C GLY A 55 16.04 -11.34 -0.33
N SER A 56 16.22 -12.54 -0.87
CA SER A 56 17.52 -13.10 -1.20
C SER A 56 17.97 -12.85 -2.65
N SER A 57 17.08 -12.39 -3.53
CA SER A 57 17.40 -12.20 -4.94
C SER A 57 16.72 -10.97 -5.53
N ARG A 58 17.26 -10.48 -6.64
CA ARG A 58 16.67 -9.38 -7.41
C ARG A 58 15.27 -9.72 -7.90
N LYS A 59 15.11 -10.95 -8.39
CA LYS A 59 13.83 -11.45 -8.88
C LYS A 59 12.78 -11.46 -7.78
N ASP A 60 13.14 -11.93 -6.60
CA ASP A 60 12.25 -11.96 -5.43
C ASP A 60 11.89 -10.53 -5.01
N PHE A 61 12.85 -9.63 -4.98
CA PHE A 61 12.66 -8.22 -4.67
C PHE A 61 11.60 -7.59 -5.58
N VAL A 62 11.77 -7.75 -6.90
CA VAL A 62 10.84 -7.19 -7.90
C VAL A 62 9.46 -7.81 -7.73
N HIS A 63 9.39 -9.13 -7.55
CA HIS A 63 8.12 -9.85 -7.40
C HIS A 63 7.33 -9.34 -6.19
N LYS A 64 7.98 -9.19 -5.04
CA LYS A 64 7.34 -8.71 -3.82
C LYS A 64 6.87 -7.25 -3.95
N LEU A 65 7.65 -6.42 -4.62
CA LEU A 65 7.24 -5.03 -4.86
C LEU A 65 6.07 -4.94 -5.83
N GLU A 66 5.98 -5.85 -6.81
CA GLU A 66 4.82 -5.91 -7.70
C GLU A 66 3.56 -6.28 -6.94
N ILE A 67 3.66 -7.20 -5.98
CA ILE A 67 2.53 -7.53 -5.10
C ILE A 67 2.13 -6.31 -4.27
N ALA A 68 3.10 -5.62 -3.68
CA ALA A 68 2.84 -4.41 -2.89
C ALA A 68 2.13 -3.35 -3.74
N TYR A 69 2.56 -3.17 -4.98
CA TYR A 69 1.94 -2.24 -5.93
C TYR A 69 0.46 -2.61 -6.16
N LYS A 70 0.18 -3.88 -6.42
CA LYS A 70 -1.20 -4.35 -6.62
C LYS A 70 -2.06 -4.13 -5.38
N LYS A 71 -1.50 -4.38 -4.19
CA LYS A 71 -2.21 -4.15 -2.93
C LYS A 71 -2.48 -2.67 -2.69
N ALA A 72 -1.57 -1.80 -3.07
CA ALA A 72 -1.77 -0.35 -2.97
C ALA A 72 -2.90 0.11 -3.91
N ARG A 73 -2.94 -0.42 -5.13
CA ARG A 73 -4.03 -0.16 -6.07
C ARG A 73 -5.37 -0.63 -5.51
N GLU A 74 -5.40 -1.81 -4.94
CA GLU A 74 -6.61 -2.35 -4.31
C GLU A 74 -7.06 -1.49 -3.13
N THR A 75 -6.13 -1.04 -2.31
CA THR A 75 -6.43 -0.18 -1.16
C THR A 75 -7.07 1.14 -1.60
N THR A 76 -6.55 1.74 -2.67
CA THR A 76 -7.15 2.94 -3.25
C THR A 76 -8.59 2.69 -3.68
N TYR A 77 -8.87 1.53 -4.25
CA TYR A 77 -10.22 1.14 -4.64
C TYR A 77 -11.17 1.09 -3.43
N TRP A 78 -10.75 0.41 -2.35
CA TRP A 78 -11.57 0.34 -1.13
C TRP A 78 -11.82 1.72 -0.52
N LEU A 79 -10.79 2.59 -0.52
CA LEU A 79 -10.93 3.96 -0.02
C LEU A 79 -11.93 4.76 -0.84
N ARG A 80 -11.91 4.60 -2.16
CA ARG A 80 -12.87 5.25 -3.06
C ARG A 80 -14.28 4.76 -2.83
N LEU A 81 -14.47 3.46 -2.59
CA LEU A 81 -15.77 2.90 -2.26
C LEU A 81 -16.30 3.43 -0.93
N LEU A 82 -15.44 3.49 0.08
CA LEU A 82 -15.81 4.02 1.40
C LEU A 82 -16.21 5.49 1.29
N LYS A 83 -15.48 6.27 0.50
CA LYS A 83 -15.79 7.68 0.26
C LYS A 83 -17.09 7.82 -0.51
N GLY A 84 -17.23 7.12 -1.63
CA GLY A 84 -18.38 7.23 -2.53
C GLY A 84 -19.69 6.75 -1.91
N SER A 85 -19.60 5.80 -0.97
CA SER A 85 -20.78 5.30 -0.24
C SER A 85 -21.09 6.12 1.02
N SER A 86 -20.34 7.19 1.26
CA SER A 86 -20.48 8.07 2.43
C SER A 86 -20.23 7.36 3.77
N LEU A 87 -19.48 6.26 3.75
CA LEU A 87 -19.08 5.56 4.96
C LEU A 87 -17.81 6.14 5.58
N LEU A 88 -17.10 6.97 4.83
CA LEU A 88 -15.87 7.65 5.27
C LEU A 88 -15.96 9.11 4.82
N GLU A 89 -15.66 10.02 5.74
CA GLU A 89 -15.71 11.45 5.49
C GLU A 89 -14.73 11.81 4.36
N ASN A 90 -15.15 12.70 3.44
CA ASN A 90 -14.43 13.00 2.21
C ASN A 90 -12.99 13.44 2.45
N LYS A 91 -12.77 14.38 3.36
CA LYS A 91 -11.41 14.90 3.64
C LYS A 91 -10.48 13.82 4.16
N LEU A 92 -11.00 12.96 5.03
CA LEU A 92 -10.21 11.87 5.60
C LEU A 92 -9.90 10.83 4.53
N ALA A 93 -10.89 10.47 3.70
CA ALA A 93 -10.70 9.55 2.58
C ALA A 93 -9.62 10.08 1.63
N GLU A 94 -9.70 11.36 1.27
CA GLU A 94 -8.73 12.00 0.38
C GLU A 94 -7.32 11.99 0.95
N SER A 95 -7.19 12.19 2.27
CA SER A 95 -5.89 12.13 2.95
C SER A 95 -5.26 10.73 2.83
N PHE A 96 -6.06 9.68 3.04
CA PHE A 96 -5.61 8.30 2.89
C PHE A 96 -5.25 7.98 1.44
N ILE A 97 -6.09 8.42 0.50
CA ILE A 97 -5.85 8.20 -0.94
C ILE A 97 -4.54 8.86 -1.35
N LYS A 98 -4.30 10.08 -0.90
CA LYS A 98 -3.06 10.81 -1.19
C LYS A 98 -1.82 10.05 -0.70
N ASP A 99 -1.86 9.57 0.55
CA ASP A 99 -0.76 8.78 1.10
C ASP A 99 -0.51 7.51 0.28
N CYS A 100 -1.60 6.82 -0.10
CA CYS A 100 -1.52 5.60 -0.88
C CYS A 100 -0.94 5.89 -2.28
N GLU A 101 -1.36 6.96 -2.91
CA GLU A 101 -0.86 7.37 -4.22
C GLU A 101 0.63 7.72 -4.18
N GLU A 102 1.12 8.32 -3.09
CA GLU A 102 2.54 8.56 -2.91
C GLU A 102 3.33 7.24 -2.87
N ILE A 103 2.82 6.25 -2.15
CA ILE A 103 3.43 4.92 -2.09
C ILE A 103 3.44 4.29 -3.49
N ILE A 104 2.33 4.35 -4.22
CA ILE A 104 2.22 3.83 -5.58
C ILE A 104 3.28 4.49 -6.49
N LYS A 105 3.43 5.79 -6.38
CA LYS A 105 4.40 6.55 -7.17
C LYS A 105 5.83 6.09 -6.90
N ILE A 106 6.19 5.90 -5.63
CA ILE A 106 7.52 5.44 -5.26
C ILE A 106 7.74 4.01 -5.76
N LEU A 107 6.77 3.12 -5.55
CA LEU A 107 6.85 1.73 -6.03
C LEU A 107 7.01 1.68 -7.55
N THR A 108 6.25 2.50 -8.28
CA THR A 108 6.34 2.59 -9.73
C THR A 108 7.74 2.99 -10.17
N ALA A 109 8.33 3.99 -9.51
CA ALA A 109 9.69 4.45 -9.83
C ALA A 109 10.72 3.34 -9.58
N ILE A 110 10.62 2.65 -8.44
CA ILE A 110 11.54 1.55 -8.11
C ILE A 110 11.39 0.40 -9.11
N LEU A 111 10.15 0.02 -9.43
CA LEU A 111 9.89 -1.07 -10.36
C LEU A 111 10.40 -0.76 -11.78
N ASN A 112 10.18 0.45 -12.26
CA ASN A 112 10.67 0.88 -13.57
C ASN A 112 12.20 0.86 -13.63
N SER A 113 12.85 1.37 -12.60
CA SER A 113 14.30 1.36 -12.47
C SER A 113 14.84 -0.08 -12.43
N SER A 114 14.20 -0.96 -11.67
CA SER A 114 14.60 -2.37 -11.55
C SER A 114 14.45 -3.12 -12.87
N LYS A 115 13.37 -2.88 -13.61
CA LYS A 115 13.14 -3.50 -14.92
C LYS A 115 14.18 -3.02 -15.94
N THR A 116 14.48 -1.74 -15.94
CA THR A 116 15.51 -1.18 -16.82
C THR A 116 16.86 -1.81 -16.54
N GLN A 117 17.22 -1.96 -15.27
CA GLN A 117 18.46 -2.58 -14.85
C GLN A 117 18.55 -4.05 -15.30
N GLN A 118 17.46 -4.79 -15.22
CA GLN A 118 17.40 -6.18 -15.70
C GLN A 118 17.64 -6.26 -17.21
N ILE A 119 17.05 -5.36 -17.99
CA ILE A 119 17.23 -5.29 -19.43
C ILE A 119 18.69 -5.01 -19.77
N ILE A 120 19.31 -4.05 -19.09
CA ILE A 120 20.72 -3.68 -19.30
C ILE A 120 21.66 -4.85 -18.99
N ASN A 121 21.34 -5.60 -17.93
CA ASN A 121 22.18 -6.69 -17.45
C ASN A 121 21.93 -8.04 -18.14
N SER A 122 20.89 -8.12 -18.96
CA SER A 122 20.62 -9.35 -19.74
C SER A 122 21.28 -9.30 -21.14
#